data_68afd4eb3deb65c0c9a7af999c6c1e9a
#
_entry.id   68afd4eb3deb65c0c9a7af999c6c1e9a
#
_cell.length_a   1.000
_cell.length_b   1.000
_cell.length_c   1.000
_cell.angle_alpha   90.00
_cell.angle_beta   90.00
_cell.angle_gamma   90.00
#
_symmetry.space_group_name_H-M   'P 1'
#
loop_
_entity.id
_entity.type
_entity.pdbx_description
1 polymer ?
#
loop_
_entity_poly.entity_id
_entity_poly.type
_entity_poly.pdbx_seq_one_letter_code
_entity_poly.pdbx_strand_id
1 'polypeptide(L)'
;MLTAINTILEMAATLICVNYLFGKRYYFSIYDAVFMVAEVTLIESANYFGLSKGMALFGYVGIYIYELLKFKRSIRKANVNLVLFIIIGVFSQVVCSIPAFILEGYLSIDLLVISVNVFMIILMLILGKKGLLYKISNIILNYDRWIYVATILCLVGAVYLLVIYKMEEYLRVTDYIIFGIWTLLIAVLIVRWQQEKYEKLSKEREYEIHKTYDGVYTQLLDSMRKKQHDFHNHITAIYSHHLMAKDYDTLVALQKKY
;
A
#
# COMPACT_ATOMS: atom_id res chain seq x y z
N MET A 1 -1.15 38.12 -11.76
CA MET A 1 -0.62 38.08 -10.39
C MET A 1 -1.38 37.06 -9.53
N LEU A 2 -2.69 37.07 -9.49
CA LEU A 2 -3.51 36.11 -8.70
C LEU A 2 -3.36 34.67 -9.21
N THR A 3 -3.24 34.45 -10.51
CA THR A 3 -2.95 33.13 -11.10
C THR A 3 -1.63 32.54 -10.60
N ALA A 4 -0.57 33.32 -10.57
CA ALA A 4 0.74 32.87 -10.08
C ALA A 4 0.68 32.52 -8.57
N ILE A 5 -0.02 33.31 -7.75
CA ILE A 5 -0.22 33.01 -6.33
C ILE A 5 -0.97 31.67 -6.18
N ASN A 6 -2.01 31.46 -6.97
CA ASN A 6 -2.78 30.23 -6.95
C ASN A 6 -1.92 29.00 -7.31
N THR A 7 -1.12 29.11 -8.38
CA THR A 7 -0.19 28.06 -8.79
C THR A 7 0.83 27.74 -7.70
N ILE A 8 1.37 28.75 -7.02
CA ILE A 8 2.32 28.56 -5.90
C ILE A 8 1.65 27.80 -4.74
N LEU A 9 0.41 28.16 -4.38
CA LEU A 9 -0.32 27.46 -3.31
C LEU A 9 -0.64 26.02 -3.67
N GLU A 10 -1.03 25.74 -4.90
CA GLU A 10 -1.26 24.40 -5.40
C GLU A 10 0.02 23.56 -5.37
N MET A 11 1.15 24.11 -5.80
CA MET A 11 2.44 23.44 -5.72
C MET A 11 2.88 23.20 -4.26
N ALA A 12 2.63 24.14 -3.36
CA ALA A 12 2.90 23.95 -1.93
C ALA A 12 2.08 22.79 -1.35
N ALA A 13 0.79 22.69 -1.66
CA ALA A 13 -0.07 21.57 -1.26
C ALA A 13 0.46 20.24 -1.80
N THR A 14 0.86 20.22 -3.07
CA THR A 14 1.47 19.06 -3.74
C THR A 14 2.74 18.58 -3.03
N LEU A 15 3.69 19.49 -2.77
CA LEU A 15 4.94 19.15 -2.10
C LEU A 15 4.72 18.61 -0.69
N ILE A 16 3.78 19.19 0.05
CA ILE A 16 3.41 18.72 1.39
C ILE A 16 2.86 17.28 1.30
N CYS A 17 1.90 17.04 0.39
CA CYS A 17 1.29 15.73 0.19
C CYS A 17 2.34 14.67 -0.15
N VAL A 18 3.17 14.92 -1.16
CA VAL A 18 4.21 13.99 -1.62
C VAL A 18 5.21 13.67 -0.48
N ASN A 19 5.69 14.67 0.25
CA ASN A 19 6.62 14.43 1.36
C ASN A 19 6.01 13.51 2.43
N TYR A 20 4.75 13.72 2.80
CA TYR A 20 4.08 12.88 3.79
C TYR A 20 3.77 11.47 3.27
N LEU A 21 3.50 11.27 1.99
CA LEU A 21 3.37 9.94 1.38
C LEU A 21 4.67 9.14 1.51
N PHE A 22 5.82 9.79 1.44
CA PHE A 22 7.11 9.16 1.68
C PHE A 22 7.46 8.96 3.17
N GLY A 23 6.59 9.38 4.09
CA GLY A 23 6.79 9.24 5.53
C GLY A 23 7.80 10.23 6.12
N LYS A 24 8.08 11.31 5.40
CA LYS A 24 8.97 12.36 5.89
C LYS A 24 8.13 13.55 6.36
N ARG A 25 8.55 14.17 7.47
CA ARG A 25 8.03 15.50 7.81
C ARG A 25 8.42 16.47 6.70
N TYR A 26 7.50 17.36 6.37
CA TYR A 26 7.79 18.37 5.37
C TYR A 26 8.86 19.35 5.89
N TYR A 27 9.99 19.36 5.22
CA TYR A 27 11.03 20.39 5.35
C TYR A 27 11.32 20.94 3.97
N PHE A 28 11.24 22.23 3.82
CA PHE A 28 11.56 22.91 2.56
C PHE A 28 13.02 22.68 2.21
N SER A 29 13.29 22.11 1.07
CA SER A 29 14.63 21.78 0.58
C SER A 29 14.91 22.49 -0.74
N ILE A 30 16.16 22.51 -1.16
CA ILE A 30 16.55 23.08 -2.46
C ILE A 30 15.82 22.39 -3.63
N TYR A 31 15.54 21.09 -3.53
CA TYR A 31 14.75 20.35 -4.52
C TYR A 31 13.32 20.89 -4.62
N ASP A 32 12.71 21.30 -3.50
CA ASP A 32 11.37 21.90 -3.48
C ASP A 32 11.37 23.25 -4.17
N ALA A 33 12.40 24.08 -3.91
CA ALA A 33 12.55 25.38 -4.54
C ALA A 33 12.72 25.25 -6.05
N VAL A 34 13.63 24.37 -6.50
CA VAL A 34 13.88 24.14 -7.92
C VAL A 34 12.62 23.60 -8.63
N PHE A 35 11.94 22.65 -8.01
CA PHE A 35 10.70 22.09 -8.55
C PHE A 35 9.60 23.15 -8.65
N MET A 36 9.36 23.93 -7.59
CA MET A 36 8.36 25.01 -7.63
C MET A 36 8.63 26.03 -8.72
N VAL A 37 9.89 26.50 -8.84
CA VAL A 37 10.27 27.46 -9.89
C VAL A 37 10.06 26.87 -11.28
N ALA A 38 10.49 25.62 -11.50
CA ALA A 38 10.34 24.95 -12.78
C ALA A 38 8.86 24.78 -13.17
N GLU A 39 8.01 24.30 -12.27
CA GLU A 39 6.58 24.09 -12.54
C GLU A 39 5.82 25.40 -12.70
N VAL A 40 6.08 26.42 -11.87
CA VAL A 40 5.44 27.74 -12.03
C VAL A 40 5.83 28.38 -13.35
N THR A 41 7.12 28.35 -13.74
CA THR A 41 7.56 28.88 -15.04
C THR A 41 6.96 28.11 -16.20
N LEU A 42 6.83 26.80 -16.10
CA LEU A 42 6.24 25.94 -17.11
C LEU A 42 4.75 26.23 -17.29
N ILE A 43 3.99 26.35 -16.20
CA ILE A 43 2.55 26.65 -16.23
C ILE A 43 2.29 28.06 -16.76
N GLU A 44 3.04 29.06 -16.27
CA GLU A 44 2.86 30.44 -16.73
C GLU A 44 3.26 30.62 -18.22
N SER A 45 4.33 29.95 -18.66
CA SER A 45 4.71 29.96 -20.09
C SER A 45 3.64 29.28 -20.93
N ALA A 46 3.07 28.19 -20.49
CA ALA A 46 1.99 27.49 -21.17
C ALA A 46 0.72 28.34 -21.29
N ASN A 47 0.37 29.06 -20.25
CA ASN A 47 -0.75 30.00 -20.25
C ASN A 47 -0.50 31.12 -21.27
N TYR A 48 0.73 31.65 -21.33
CA TYR A 48 1.12 32.67 -22.28
C TYR A 48 1.01 32.21 -23.75
N PHE A 49 1.39 30.98 -24.03
CA PHE A 49 1.30 30.41 -25.39
C PHE A 49 -0.06 29.75 -25.70
N GLY A 50 -1.04 29.82 -24.82
CA GLY A 50 -2.36 29.21 -25.01
C GLY A 50 -2.36 27.68 -25.00
N LEU A 51 -1.28 27.04 -24.46
CA LEU A 51 -1.09 25.59 -24.40
C LEU A 51 -1.60 24.95 -23.11
N SER A 52 -2.36 25.71 -22.30
CA SER A 52 -2.74 25.33 -20.92
C SER A 52 -3.46 24.00 -20.81
N LYS A 53 -4.23 23.58 -21.83
CA LYS A 53 -5.07 22.37 -21.77
C LYS A 53 -4.24 21.05 -21.68
N GLY A 54 -3.05 21.00 -22.26
CA GLY A 54 -2.18 19.80 -22.25
C GLY A 54 -1.13 19.79 -21.14
N MET A 55 -0.85 20.93 -20.55
CA MET A 55 0.29 21.10 -19.63
C MET A 55 0.10 20.47 -18.26
N ALA A 56 -1.12 20.20 -17.82
CA ALA A 56 -1.37 19.47 -16.60
C ALA A 56 -0.71 18.06 -16.59
N LEU A 57 -0.55 17.44 -17.78
CA LEU A 57 0.15 16.15 -17.89
C LEU A 57 1.65 16.29 -17.60
N PHE A 58 2.26 17.38 -18.05
CA PHE A 58 3.69 17.64 -17.79
C PHE A 58 3.96 17.90 -16.32
N GLY A 59 3.02 18.53 -15.59
CA GLY A 59 3.11 18.69 -14.15
C GLY A 59 3.19 17.34 -13.41
N TYR A 60 2.42 16.35 -13.80
CA TYR A 60 2.52 15.00 -13.19
C TYR A 60 3.84 14.29 -13.51
N VAL A 61 4.39 14.50 -14.71
CA VAL A 61 5.73 14.01 -15.06
C VAL A 61 6.80 14.71 -14.23
N GLY A 62 6.66 16.03 -14.02
CA GLY A 62 7.54 16.81 -13.15
C GLY A 62 7.52 16.30 -11.69
N ILE A 63 6.34 16.04 -11.13
CA ILE A 63 6.18 15.46 -9.80
C ILE A 63 6.88 14.09 -9.71
N TYR A 64 6.72 13.24 -10.72
CA TYR A 64 7.35 11.92 -10.76
C TYR A 64 8.88 12.03 -10.77
N ILE A 65 9.44 12.92 -11.60
CA ILE A 65 10.88 13.17 -11.64
C ILE A 65 11.37 13.71 -10.28
N TYR A 66 10.64 14.66 -9.70
CA TYR A 66 10.94 15.20 -8.37
C TYR A 66 10.96 14.10 -7.30
N GLU A 67 10.00 13.18 -7.29
CA GLU A 67 9.97 12.05 -6.36
C GLU A 67 11.19 11.15 -6.49
N LEU A 68 11.60 10.82 -7.71
CA LEU A 68 12.77 10.01 -7.98
C LEU A 68 14.07 10.68 -7.53
N LEU A 69 14.21 11.98 -7.82
CA LEU A 69 15.43 12.74 -7.49
C LEU A 69 15.56 12.99 -5.98
N LYS A 70 14.48 13.45 -5.33
CA LYS A 70 14.53 13.83 -3.91
C LYS A 70 14.62 12.64 -2.98
N PHE A 71 13.84 11.58 -3.25
CA PHE A 71 13.72 10.47 -2.30
C PHE A 71 14.62 9.29 -2.63
N LYS A 72 15.22 9.23 -3.83
CA LYS A 72 16.14 8.15 -4.28
C LYS A 72 15.59 6.75 -3.97
N ARG A 73 14.26 6.57 -4.11
CA ARG A 73 13.56 5.33 -3.78
C ARG A 73 13.32 4.47 -5.02
N SER A 74 12.85 3.26 -4.81
CA SER A 74 12.48 2.36 -5.91
C SER A 74 11.39 2.98 -6.80
N ILE A 75 11.49 2.77 -8.09
CA ILE A 75 10.49 3.18 -9.10
C ILE A 75 9.09 2.72 -8.69
N ARG A 76 8.96 1.51 -8.13
CA ARG A 76 7.68 0.98 -7.63
C ARG A 76 7.05 1.91 -6.58
N LYS A 77 7.85 2.42 -5.64
CA LYS A 77 7.34 3.33 -4.61
C LYS A 77 6.93 4.68 -5.17
N ALA A 78 7.70 5.24 -6.08
CA ALA A 78 7.37 6.49 -6.77
C ALA A 78 6.05 6.35 -7.56
N ASN A 79 5.89 5.25 -8.33
CA ASN A 79 4.66 5.00 -9.07
C ASN A 79 3.43 4.95 -8.16
N VAL A 80 3.48 4.19 -7.06
CA VAL A 80 2.36 4.10 -6.10
C VAL A 80 2.04 5.45 -5.48
N ASN A 81 3.06 6.21 -5.10
CA ASN A 81 2.85 7.50 -4.47
C ASN A 81 2.30 8.55 -5.44
N LEU A 82 2.75 8.56 -6.69
CA LEU A 82 2.18 9.42 -7.74
C LEU A 82 0.69 9.14 -7.92
N VAL A 83 0.31 7.86 -7.97
CA VAL A 83 -1.09 7.44 -8.07
C VAL A 83 -1.90 7.95 -6.89
N LEU A 84 -1.40 7.68 -5.68
CA LEU A 84 -2.05 8.13 -4.45
C LEU A 84 -2.16 9.64 -4.38
N PHE A 85 -1.11 10.34 -4.81
CA PHE A 85 -1.11 11.79 -4.89
C PHE A 85 -2.27 12.31 -5.77
N ILE A 86 -2.46 11.73 -6.96
CA ILE A 86 -3.55 12.15 -7.85
C ILE A 86 -4.92 11.87 -7.22
N ILE A 87 -5.13 10.66 -6.66
CA ILE A 87 -6.40 10.30 -6.02
C ILE A 87 -6.70 11.23 -4.84
N ILE A 88 -5.72 11.43 -3.96
CA ILE A 88 -5.86 12.29 -2.79
C ILE A 88 -6.04 13.75 -3.19
N GLY A 89 -5.33 14.20 -4.21
CA GLY A 89 -5.44 15.54 -4.77
C GLY A 89 -6.85 15.83 -5.27
N VAL A 90 -7.38 14.97 -6.15
CA VAL A 90 -8.75 15.11 -6.68
C VAL A 90 -9.79 15.07 -5.56
N PHE A 91 -9.69 14.09 -4.65
CA PHE A 91 -10.62 14.00 -3.51
C PHE A 91 -10.55 15.23 -2.61
N SER A 92 -9.35 15.70 -2.28
CA SER A 92 -9.16 16.90 -1.46
C SER A 92 -9.70 18.15 -2.13
N GLN A 93 -9.53 18.28 -3.45
CA GLN A 93 -10.05 19.40 -4.21
C GLN A 93 -11.58 19.42 -4.17
N VAL A 94 -12.23 18.26 -4.34
CA VAL A 94 -13.70 18.15 -4.22
C VAL A 94 -14.16 18.52 -2.81
N VAL A 95 -13.53 17.98 -1.77
CA VAL A 95 -13.91 18.27 -0.38
C VAL A 95 -13.70 19.75 -0.04
N CYS A 96 -12.59 20.34 -0.45
CA CYS A 96 -12.27 21.74 -0.17
C CYS A 96 -13.10 22.73 -1.02
N SER A 97 -13.68 22.30 -2.15
CA SER A 97 -14.60 23.14 -2.95
C SER A 97 -15.99 23.27 -2.33
N ILE A 98 -16.41 22.37 -1.43
CA ILE A 98 -17.73 22.45 -0.78
C ILE A 98 -17.91 23.76 -0.01
N PRO A 99 -17.00 24.19 0.90
CA PRO A 99 -17.08 25.48 1.56
C PRO A 99 -17.05 26.67 0.58
N ALA A 100 -16.26 26.56 -0.49
CA ALA A 100 -16.17 27.59 -1.51
C ALA A 100 -17.51 27.78 -2.24
N PHE A 101 -18.21 26.69 -2.54
CA PHE A 101 -19.54 26.74 -3.14
C PHE A 101 -20.57 27.47 -2.24
N ILE A 102 -20.49 27.29 -0.92
CA ILE A 102 -21.35 27.99 0.05
C ILE A 102 -21.05 29.51 0.07
N LEU A 103 -19.78 29.88 -0.20
CA LEU A 103 -19.30 31.26 -0.22
C LEU A 103 -19.46 31.93 -1.60
N GLU A 104 -19.92 31.17 -2.62
CA GLU A 104 -20.18 31.67 -3.95
C GLU A 104 -21.30 32.76 -3.85
N GLY A 105 -20.99 33.93 -4.32
CA GLY A 105 -21.88 35.12 -4.18
C GLY A 105 -21.40 36.13 -3.13
N TYR A 106 -20.52 35.76 -2.21
CA TYR A 106 -19.90 36.66 -1.23
C TYR A 106 -18.44 37.03 -1.60
N LEU A 107 -17.76 36.17 -2.36
CA LEU A 107 -16.37 36.34 -2.73
C LEU A 107 -16.19 36.31 -4.25
N SER A 108 -15.16 37.01 -4.74
CA SER A 108 -14.77 36.88 -6.15
C SER A 108 -14.25 35.48 -6.46
N ILE A 109 -14.37 35.04 -7.71
CA ILE A 109 -13.93 33.70 -8.15
C ILE A 109 -12.46 33.46 -7.81
N ASP A 110 -11.60 34.45 -7.99
CA ASP A 110 -10.16 34.35 -7.68
C ASP A 110 -9.90 34.09 -6.19
N LEU A 111 -10.65 34.76 -5.31
CA LEU A 111 -10.55 34.54 -3.86
C LEU A 111 -11.10 33.18 -3.43
N LEU A 112 -12.13 32.68 -4.11
CA LEU A 112 -12.65 31.34 -3.88
C LEU A 112 -11.60 30.28 -4.21
N VAL A 113 -10.94 30.39 -5.37
CA VAL A 113 -9.89 29.45 -5.77
C VAL A 113 -8.71 29.47 -4.80
N ILE A 114 -8.28 30.65 -4.37
CA ILE A 114 -7.22 30.79 -3.36
C ILE A 114 -7.65 30.12 -2.04
N SER A 115 -8.89 30.32 -1.61
CA SER A 115 -9.41 29.71 -0.38
C SER A 115 -9.40 28.18 -0.44
N VAL A 116 -9.79 27.59 -1.57
CA VAL A 116 -9.73 26.14 -1.79
C VAL A 116 -8.32 25.62 -1.61
N ASN A 117 -7.32 26.27 -2.20
CA ASN A 117 -5.93 25.84 -2.09
C ASN A 117 -5.35 25.99 -0.68
N VAL A 118 -5.75 27.04 0.06
CA VAL A 118 -5.38 27.19 1.47
C VAL A 118 -6.00 26.06 2.31
N PHE A 119 -7.27 25.73 2.10
CA PHE A 119 -7.91 24.58 2.77
C PHE A 119 -7.24 23.27 2.42
N MET A 120 -6.83 23.05 1.16
CA MET A 120 -6.05 21.88 0.76
C MET A 120 -4.73 21.77 1.53
N ILE A 121 -3.98 22.86 1.67
CA ILE A 121 -2.73 22.87 2.43
C ILE A 121 -2.99 22.46 3.89
N ILE A 122 -4.01 23.04 4.52
CA ILE A 122 -4.37 22.71 5.89
C ILE A 122 -4.75 21.24 6.03
N LEU A 123 -5.56 20.73 5.11
CA LEU A 123 -5.99 19.33 5.10
C LEU A 123 -4.79 18.37 4.96
N MET A 124 -3.88 18.65 4.00
CA MET A 124 -2.67 17.84 3.80
C MET A 124 -1.75 17.86 5.01
N LEU A 125 -1.62 19.00 5.69
CA LEU A 125 -0.86 19.10 6.94
C LEU A 125 -1.48 18.27 8.07
N ILE A 126 -2.80 18.29 8.21
CA ILE A 126 -3.52 17.51 9.23
C ILE A 126 -3.36 16.01 8.97
N LEU A 127 -3.64 15.56 7.74
CA LEU A 127 -3.53 14.15 7.34
C LEU A 127 -2.08 13.66 7.45
N GLY A 128 -1.13 14.50 7.04
CA GLY A 128 0.30 14.20 7.11
C GLY A 128 0.80 14.09 8.55
N LYS A 129 0.48 15.04 9.43
CA LYS A 129 0.86 15.00 10.86
C LYS A 129 0.27 13.79 11.59
N LYS A 130 -0.93 13.36 11.24
CA LYS A 130 -1.55 12.12 11.76
C LYS A 130 -0.90 10.84 11.18
N GLY A 131 0.00 10.97 10.22
CA GLY A 131 0.66 9.85 9.56
C GLY A 131 -0.27 9.01 8.66
N LEU A 132 -1.48 9.49 8.37
CA LEU A 132 -2.47 8.76 7.57
C LEU A 132 -1.98 8.56 6.14
N LEU A 133 -1.40 9.58 5.50
CA LEU A 133 -0.88 9.50 4.14
C LEU A 133 0.20 8.42 4.02
N TYR A 134 1.14 8.38 4.96
CA TYR A 134 2.18 7.35 4.98
C TYR A 134 1.63 5.94 5.22
N LYS A 135 0.66 5.82 6.14
CA LYS A 135 0.01 4.53 6.41
C LYS A 135 -0.67 3.98 5.17
N ILE A 136 -1.43 4.81 4.43
CA ILE A 136 -2.09 4.43 3.18
C ILE A 136 -1.05 3.99 2.14
N SER A 137 0.01 4.80 1.92
CA SER A 137 1.09 4.44 0.99
C SER A 137 1.74 3.11 1.36
N ASN A 138 2.05 2.89 2.64
CA ASN A 138 2.71 1.68 3.10
C ASN A 138 1.81 0.45 3.03
N ILE A 139 0.51 0.60 3.30
CA ILE A 139 -0.48 -0.46 3.12
C ILE A 139 -0.47 -0.92 1.66
N ILE A 140 -0.61 0.00 0.71
CA ILE A 140 -0.66 -0.33 -0.72
C ILE A 140 0.66 -0.95 -1.20
N LEU A 141 1.80 -0.48 -0.72
CA LEU A 141 3.12 -1.02 -1.07
C LEU A 141 3.36 -2.44 -0.57
N ASN A 142 2.78 -2.78 0.59
CA ASN A 142 2.91 -4.11 1.20
C ASN A 142 1.88 -5.11 0.65
N TYR A 143 0.89 -4.63 -0.08
CA TYR A 143 -0.07 -5.50 -0.74
C TYR A 143 0.44 -6.05 -2.07
N ASP A 144 -0.15 -7.18 -2.49
CA ASP A 144 0.21 -7.97 -3.66
C ASP A 144 0.07 -7.22 -5.01
N ARG A 145 0.69 -7.82 -6.05
CA ARG A 145 0.71 -7.34 -7.44
C ARG A 145 -0.61 -6.75 -7.95
N TRP A 146 -1.72 -7.35 -7.57
CA TRP A 146 -3.05 -7.00 -8.09
C TRP A 146 -3.57 -5.65 -7.61
N ILE A 147 -3.30 -5.27 -6.36
CA ILE A 147 -3.66 -3.92 -5.89
C ILE A 147 -2.83 -2.86 -6.61
N TYR A 148 -1.56 -3.15 -6.86
CA TYR A 148 -0.71 -2.25 -7.65
C TYR A 148 -1.26 -2.04 -9.07
N VAL A 149 -1.66 -3.13 -9.74
CA VAL A 149 -2.29 -3.07 -11.08
C VAL A 149 -3.62 -2.32 -11.03
N ALA A 150 -4.48 -2.62 -10.04
CA ALA A 150 -5.76 -1.93 -9.86
C ALA A 150 -5.56 -0.43 -9.62
N THR A 151 -4.55 -0.06 -8.83
CA THR A 151 -4.22 1.34 -8.55
C THR A 151 -3.77 2.07 -9.82
N ILE A 152 -2.92 1.45 -10.66
CA ILE A 152 -2.50 2.02 -11.95
C ILE A 152 -3.69 2.18 -12.88
N LEU A 153 -4.58 1.19 -12.95
CA LEU A 153 -5.79 1.26 -13.76
C LEU A 153 -6.72 2.38 -13.31
N CYS A 154 -6.97 2.52 -12.01
CA CYS A 154 -7.75 3.64 -11.46
C CYS A 154 -7.16 4.99 -11.87
N LEU A 155 -5.83 5.11 -11.89
CA LEU A 155 -5.14 6.32 -12.32
C LEU A 155 -5.37 6.62 -13.79
N VAL A 156 -5.14 5.63 -14.65
CA VAL A 156 -5.33 5.81 -16.10
C VAL A 156 -6.77 6.25 -16.38
N GLY A 157 -7.76 5.65 -15.67
CA GLY A 157 -9.16 6.05 -15.76
C GLY A 157 -9.41 7.49 -15.28
N ALA A 158 -8.80 7.89 -14.15
CA ALA A 158 -8.94 9.25 -13.63
C ALA A 158 -8.29 10.30 -14.55
N VAL A 159 -7.10 10.01 -15.10
CA VAL A 159 -6.41 10.87 -16.07
C VAL A 159 -7.25 10.99 -17.35
N TYR A 160 -7.81 9.88 -17.83
CA TYR A 160 -8.69 9.87 -18.99
C TYR A 160 -9.90 10.79 -18.78
N LEU A 161 -10.59 10.67 -17.64
CA LEU A 161 -11.74 11.53 -17.31
C LEU A 161 -11.34 13.02 -17.21
N LEU A 162 -10.18 13.32 -16.61
CA LEU A 162 -9.67 14.69 -16.51
C LEU A 162 -9.35 15.28 -17.88
N VAL A 163 -8.77 14.49 -18.79
CA VAL A 163 -8.45 14.93 -20.16
C VAL A 163 -9.73 15.21 -20.93
N ILE A 164 -10.73 14.32 -20.86
CA ILE A 164 -12.01 14.52 -21.55
C ILE A 164 -12.74 15.72 -20.98
N TYR A 165 -12.84 15.86 -19.65
CA TYR A 165 -13.50 17.00 -19.00
C TYR A 165 -12.85 18.34 -19.40
N LYS A 166 -11.53 18.38 -19.59
CA LYS A 166 -10.84 19.60 -20.05
C LYS A 166 -10.91 19.85 -21.55
N MET A 167 -11.11 18.82 -22.38
CA MET A 167 -11.15 18.97 -23.84
C MET A 167 -12.55 19.19 -24.39
N GLU A 168 -13.59 18.67 -23.73
CA GLU A 168 -14.99 18.79 -24.13
C GLU A 168 -15.80 19.32 -22.96
N GLU A 169 -16.62 20.35 -23.19
CA GLU A 169 -17.47 20.93 -22.14
C GLU A 169 -18.55 19.98 -21.61
N TYR A 170 -18.80 18.87 -22.32
CA TYR A 170 -19.81 17.88 -21.96
C TYR A 170 -19.31 16.46 -22.16
N LEU A 171 -19.52 15.58 -21.17
CA LEU A 171 -19.27 14.15 -21.27
C LEU A 171 -20.24 13.51 -22.27
N ARG A 172 -19.74 12.76 -23.23
CA ARG A 172 -20.55 12.00 -24.18
C ARG A 172 -21.01 10.68 -23.58
N VAL A 173 -22.05 10.09 -24.15
CA VAL A 173 -22.55 8.75 -23.75
C VAL A 173 -21.44 7.68 -23.83
N THR A 174 -20.54 7.81 -24.80
CA THR A 174 -19.37 6.93 -24.95
C THR A 174 -18.45 6.95 -23.73
N ASP A 175 -18.29 8.09 -23.04
CA ASP A 175 -17.42 8.25 -21.89
C ASP A 175 -17.98 7.55 -20.67
N TYR A 176 -19.32 7.57 -20.50
CA TYR A 176 -19.98 6.78 -19.46
C TYR A 176 -19.83 5.27 -19.69
N ILE A 177 -19.89 4.82 -20.94
CA ILE A 177 -19.68 3.41 -21.29
C ILE A 177 -18.26 2.99 -20.98
N ILE A 178 -17.26 3.80 -21.37
CA ILE A 178 -15.84 3.54 -21.08
C ILE A 178 -15.63 3.50 -19.57
N PHE A 179 -16.18 4.44 -18.82
CA PHE A 179 -16.10 4.47 -17.36
C PHE A 179 -16.75 3.23 -16.72
N GLY A 180 -17.90 2.78 -17.25
CA GLY A 180 -18.55 1.53 -16.83
C GLY A 180 -17.65 0.31 -17.04
N ILE A 181 -17.02 0.19 -18.21
CA ILE A 181 -16.06 -0.89 -18.51
C ILE A 181 -14.87 -0.85 -17.55
N TRP A 182 -14.30 0.34 -17.27
CA TRP A 182 -13.19 0.53 -16.33
C TRP A 182 -13.57 0.08 -14.91
N THR A 183 -14.73 0.48 -14.41
CA THR A 183 -15.23 0.10 -13.08
C THR A 183 -15.41 -1.42 -12.99
N LEU A 184 -15.88 -2.05 -14.04
CA LEU A 184 -16.07 -3.50 -14.10
C LEU A 184 -14.71 -4.24 -14.11
N LEU A 185 -13.73 -3.75 -14.86
CA LEU A 185 -12.36 -4.29 -14.84
C LEU A 185 -11.73 -4.20 -13.45
N ILE A 186 -11.87 -3.08 -12.77
CA ILE A 186 -11.36 -2.90 -11.40
C ILE A 186 -12.04 -3.88 -10.44
N ALA A 187 -13.36 -4.05 -10.54
CA ALA A 187 -14.11 -5.00 -9.72
C ALA A 187 -13.62 -6.44 -9.92
N VAL A 188 -13.40 -6.86 -11.18
CA VAL A 188 -12.83 -8.18 -11.50
C VAL A 188 -11.43 -8.35 -10.89
N LEU A 189 -10.56 -7.34 -10.96
CA LEU A 189 -9.23 -7.38 -10.36
C LEU A 189 -9.28 -7.51 -8.83
N ILE A 190 -10.21 -6.82 -8.17
CA ILE A 190 -10.40 -6.93 -6.72
C ILE A 190 -10.86 -8.35 -6.33
N VAL A 191 -11.79 -8.92 -7.09
CA VAL A 191 -12.27 -10.31 -6.86
C VAL A 191 -11.13 -11.31 -7.04
N ARG A 192 -10.35 -11.20 -8.11
CA ARG A 192 -9.17 -12.04 -8.35
C ARG A 192 -8.14 -11.94 -7.23
N TRP A 193 -7.87 -10.72 -6.78
CA TRP A 193 -6.97 -10.49 -5.65
C TRP A 193 -7.46 -11.16 -4.36
N GLN A 194 -8.78 -11.06 -4.06
CA GLN A 194 -9.36 -11.75 -2.90
C GLN A 194 -9.19 -13.26 -3.00
N GLN A 195 -9.45 -13.85 -4.17
CA GLN A 195 -9.28 -15.29 -4.41
C GLN A 195 -7.82 -15.72 -4.16
N GLU A 196 -6.83 -15.04 -4.75
CA GLU A 196 -5.41 -15.34 -4.52
C GLU A 196 -5.01 -15.22 -3.04
N LYS A 197 -5.56 -14.24 -2.34
CA LYS A 197 -5.30 -14.04 -0.91
C LYS A 197 -5.84 -15.22 -0.08
N TYR A 198 -7.06 -15.68 -0.39
CA TYR A 198 -7.66 -16.84 0.28
C TYR A 198 -6.87 -18.12 0.01
N GLU A 199 -6.43 -18.33 -1.22
CA GLU A 199 -5.61 -19.49 -1.58
C GLU A 199 -4.27 -19.50 -0.83
N LYS A 200 -3.60 -18.35 -0.73
CA LYS A 200 -2.35 -18.24 0.04
C LYS A 200 -2.56 -18.53 1.51
N LEU A 201 -3.58 -17.93 2.13
CA LEU A 201 -3.92 -18.19 3.54
C LEU A 201 -4.27 -19.66 3.79
N SER A 202 -4.95 -20.31 2.84
CA SER A 202 -5.26 -21.75 2.92
C SER A 202 -3.99 -22.58 2.90
N LYS A 203 -3.07 -22.30 1.96
CA LYS A 203 -1.77 -23.00 1.87
C LYS A 203 -0.88 -22.77 3.09
N GLU A 204 -0.85 -21.55 3.63
CA GLU A 204 -0.11 -21.27 4.87
C GLU A 204 -0.66 -22.06 6.05
N ARG A 205 -1.98 -22.12 6.20
CA ARG A 205 -2.62 -22.96 7.25
C ARG A 205 -2.33 -24.44 7.07
N GLU A 206 -2.40 -24.94 5.84
CA GLU A 206 -2.08 -26.33 5.52
C GLU A 206 -0.62 -26.64 5.88
N TYR A 207 0.30 -25.74 5.53
CA TYR A 207 1.72 -25.87 5.90
C TYR A 207 1.93 -25.86 7.43
N GLU A 208 1.27 -24.98 8.17
CA GLU A 208 1.34 -24.96 9.65
C GLU A 208 0.79 -26.25 10.27
N ILE A 209 -0.32 -26.77 9.74
CA ILE A 209 -0.88 -28.04 10.15
C ILE A 209 0.12 -29.17 9.92
N HIS A 210 0.69 -29.28 8.72
CA HIS A 210 1.70 -30.31 8.42
C HIS A 210 2.90 -30.20 9.35
N LYS A 211 3.43 -29.01 9.57
CA LYS A 211 4.55 -28.79 10.49
C LYS A 211 4.24 -29.22 11.91
N THR A 212 3.02 -29.01 12.38
CA THR A 212 2.55 -29.44 13.70
C THR A 212 2.47 -30.97 13.78
N TYR A 213 1.91 -31.62 12.74
CA TYR A 213 1.84 -33.08 12.66
C TYR A 213 3.23 -33.73 12.60
N ASP A 214 4.16 -33.18 11.83
CA ASP A 214 5.53 -33.67 11.79
C ASP A 214 6.22 -33.61 13.16
N GLY A 215 6.00 -32.53 13.93
CA GLY A 215 6.49 -32.40 15.28
C GLY A 215 5.92 -33.46 16.24
N VAL A 216 4.62 -33.69 16.19
CA VAL A 216 3.93 -34.71 17.01
C VAL A 216 4.39 -36.11 16.61
N TYR A 217 4.51 -36.38 15.30
CA TYR A 217 4.95 -37.68 14.81
C TYR A 217 6.39 -38.00 15.23
N THR A 218 7.29 -37.02 15.17
CA THR A 218 8.68 -37.18 15.62
C THR A 218 8.74 -37.50 17.12
N GLN A 219 7.96 -36.77 17.94
CA GLN A 219 7.86 -37.04 19.39
C GLN A 219 7.32 -38.45 19.69
N LEU A 220 6.32 -38.90 18.94
CA LEU A 220 5.76 -40.24 19.04
C LEU A 220 6.80 -41.30 18.73
N LEU A 221 7.53 -41.16 17.62
CA LEU A 221 8.60 -42.07 17.24
C LEU A 221 9.71 -42.16 18.30
N ASP A 222 10.12 -41.03 18.86
CA ASP A 222 11.14 -41.00 19.90
C ASP A 222 10.64 -41.67 21.18
N SER A 223 9.37 -41.46 21.55
CA SER A 223 8.76 -42.14 22.68
C SER A 223 8.65 -43.64 22.49
N MET A 224 8.34 -44.08 21.26
CA MET A 224 8.31 -45.52 20.92
C MET A 224 9.71 -46.15 20.98
N ARG A 225 10.72 -45.46 20.42
CA ARG A 225 12.13 -45.93 20.52
C ARG A 225 12.58 -46.07 21.96
N LYS A 226 12.26 -45.10 22.80
CA LYS A 226 12.58 -45.16 24.24
C LYS A 226 11.94 -46.35 24.89
N LYS A 227 10.63 -46.55 24.67
CA LYS A 227 9.89 -47.73 25.23
C LYS A 227 10.49 -49.06 24.72
N GLN A 228 10.84 -49.13 23.44
CA GLN A 228 11.47 -50.31 22.88
C GLN A 228 12.85 -50.59 23.53
N HIS A 229 13.66 -49.57 23.74
CA HIS A 229 14.92 -49.69 24.45
C HIS A 229 14.73 -50.16 25.89
N ASP A 230 13.77 -49.56 26.62
CA ASP A 230 13.45 -49.95 28.00
C ASP A 230 12.94 -51.38 28.09
N PHE A 231 12.10 -51.80 27.15
CA PHE A 231 11.62 -53.17 27.04
C PHE A 231 12.78 -54.15 26.80
N HIS A 232 13.69 -53.81 25.86
CA HIS A 232 14.89 -54.64 25.60
C HIS A 232 15.75 -54.78 26.84
N ASN A 233 15.96 -53.69 27.59
CA ASN A 233 16.71 -53.73 28.85
C ASN A 233 16.04 -54.62 29.91
N HIS A 234 14.70 -54.57 30.01
CA HIS A 234 13.95 -55.44 30.91
C HIS A 234 14.08 -56.91 30.52
N ILE A 235 13.95 -57.25 29.24
CA ILE A 235 14.15 -58.62 28.75
C ILE A 235 15.56 -59.12 29.05
N THR A 236 16.57 -58.27 28.77
CA THR A 236 17.99 -58.61 29.05
C THR A 236 18.25 -58.82 30.53
N ALA A 237 17.66 -58.01 31.39
CA ALA A 237 17.76 -58.18 32.87
C ALA A 237 17.13 -59.50 33.31
N ILE A 238 15.88 -59.81 32.85
CA ILE A 238 15.21 -61.08 33.17
C ILE A 238 16.05 -62.27 32.70
N TYR A 239 16.59 -62.20 31.47
CA TYR A 239 17.45 -63.28 30.91
C TYR A 239 18.71 -63.46 31.74
N SER A 240 19.40 -62.36 32.11
CA SER A 240 20.63 -62.43 32.93
C SER A 240 20.34 -62.98 34.35
N HIS A 241 19.18 -62.61 34.96
CA HIS A 241 18.76 -63.19 36.24
C HIS A 241 18.48 -64.70 36.12
N HIS A 242 17.87 -65.13 35.02
CA HIS A 242 17.66 -66.56 34.77
C HIS A 242 18.97 -67.35 34.65
N LEU A 243 19.97 -66.78 33.99
CA LEU A 243 21.29 -67.41 33.84
C LEU A 243 22.07 -67.46 35.17
N MET A 244 21.88 -66.50 36.07
CA MET A 244 22.56 -66.42 37.34
C MET A 244 21.88 -67.23 38.46
N ALA A 245 20.61 -67.54 38.29
CA ALA A 245 19.88 -68.31 39.32
C ALA A 245 20.28 -69.80 39.25
N LYS A 246 20.73 -70.31 40.42
CA LYS A 246 21.08 -71.73 40.57
C LYS A 246 19.88 -72.60 40.89
N ASP A 247 18.85 -72.00 41.48
CA ASP A 247 17.60 -72.66 41.82
C ASP A 247 16.40 -71.69 41.64
N TYR A 248 15.16 -72.21 41.74
CA TYR A 248 13.95 -71.47 41.55
C TYR A 248 13.73 -70.36 42.60
N ASP A 249 14.10 -70.61 43.88
CA ASP A 249 13.94 -69.63 44.92
C ASP A 249 14.83 -68.41 44.80
N THR A 250 16.06 -68.61 44.32
CA THR A 250 17.02 -67.55 43.99
C THR A 250 16.49 -66.72 42.80
N LEU A 251 15.87 -67.34 41.79
CA LEU A 251 15.28 -66.65 40.67
C LEU A 251 14.11 -65.74 41.12
N VAL A 252 13.17 -66.24 41.94
CA VAL A 252 12.05 -65.51 42.50
C VAL A 252 12.51 -64.32 43.35
N ALA A 253 13.57 -64.53 44.16
CA ALA A 253 14.14 -63.47 44.99
C ALA A 253 14.77 -62.33 44.13
N LEU A 254 15.45 -62.66 43.03
CA LEU A 254 16.05 -61.72 42.09
C LEU A 254 14.97 -60.95 41.30
N GLN A 255 13.90 -61.62 40.89
CA GLN A 255 12.77 -60.97 40.18
C GLN A 255 11.94 -60.01 41.04
N LYS A 256 11.80 -60.28 42.35
CA LYS A 256 11.10 -59.40 43.28
C LYS A 256 11.83 -58.08 43.59
N LYS A 257 13.14 -58.04 43.31
CA LYS A 257 13.98 -56.87 43.58
C LYS A 257 13.89 -55.79 42.47
N TYR A 258 13.31 -56.13 41.33
CA TYR A 258 13.07 -55.21 40.17
C TYR A 258 11.59 -55.06 39.88
#